data_9bfc315ad7ef3ea6f76d825b5c8a6a81
#
_entry.id   9bfc315ad7ef3ea6f76d825b5c8a6a81
#
_cell.length_a   1.000
_cell.length_b   1.000
_cell.length_c   1.000
_cell.angle_alpha   90.00
_cell.angle_beta   90.00
_cell.angle_gamma   90.00
#
_symmetry.space_group_name_H-M   'P 1'
#
loop_
_entity.id
_entity.type
_entity.pdbx_description
1 polymer ?
#
loop_
_entity_poly.entity_id
_entity_poly.type
_entity_poly.pdbx_seq_one_letter_code
_entity_poly.pdbx_strand_id
1 'polypeptide(L)'
;MQSPNRDRRYIACFALCIAALILAAPALAQNATFSIFENASGYSARVEVTDAESYQFTQPGYLGEAVPITVREIQVMGVYGNVSYEEQRNSEITFPEGDYLISYVGDLDGNSFSTLFTTPYNVTISLPGGYFLDNPLLGYVSQGGSVQIEENQTIITWEGTRYAEIRFYDEQRLVILYAFGTIWAVFMIILLFGYYSMRAASRD
;
A
#
# COMPACT_ATOMS: atom_id res chain seq x y z
N MET A 1 25.43 -45.29 39.15
CA MET A 1 26.44 -44.75 38.19
C MET A 1 25.66 -44.06 37.07
N GLN A 2 25.47 -42.73 37.15
CA GLN A 2 24.80 -41.95 36.11
C GLN A 2 25.84 -41.58 35.05
N SER A 3 25.48 -41.79 33.78
CA SER A 3 26.33 -41.62 32.62
C SER A 3 26.57 -40.10 32.35
N PRO A 4 27.79 -39.57 32.45
CA PRO A 4 28.11 -38.15 32.25
C PRO A 4 27.91 -37.67 30.79
N ASN A 5 27.53 -38.55 29.89
CA ASN A 5 27.39 -38.26 28.46
C ASN A 5 26.05 -37.70 28.06
N ARG A 6 25.03 -37.77 28.95
CA ARG A 6 23.66 -37.29 28.69
C ARG A 6 23.58 -35.79 28.89
N ASP A 7 24.22 -35.26 29.88
CA ASP A 7 24.20 -33.81 30.21
C ASP A 7 24.94 -32.95 29.17
N ARG A 8 26.05 -33.47 28.61
CA ARG A 8 26.75 -32.80 27.51
C ARG A 8 25.91 -32.63 26.23
N ARG A 9 25.06 -33.57 25.94
CA ARG A 9 24.14 -33.48 24.75
C ARG A 9 23.07 -32.40 24.94
N TYR A 10 22.52 -32.28 26.14
CA TYR A 10 21.53 -31.21 26.41
C TYR A 10 22.16 -29.83 26.42
N ILE A 11 23.37 -29.68 26.94
CA ILE A 11 24.11 -28.41 26.92
C ILE A 11 24.47 -28.00 25.47
N ALA A 12 24.86 -28.97 24.62
CA ALA A 12 25.16 -28.71 23.22
C ALA A 12 23.92 -28.33 22.43
N CYS A 13 22.77 -29.00 22.63
CA CYS A 13 21.50 -28.64 22.00
C CYS A 13 20.99 -27.25 22.46
N PHE A 14 21.12 -26.94 23.74
CA PHE A 14 20.71 -25.64 24.29
C PHE A 14 21.60 -24.50 23.78
N ALA A 15 22.89 -24.69 23.67
CA ALA A 15 23.85 -23.75 23.09
C ALA A 15 23.57 -23.54 21.59
N LEU A 16 23.18 -24.59 20.84
CA LEU A 16 22.82 -24.50 19.43
C LEU A 16 21.50 -23.74 19.22
N CYS A 17 20.52 -23.95 20.09
CA CYS A 17 19.25 -23.21 20.06
C CYS A 17 19.44 -21.71 20.38
N ILE A 18 20.31 -21.37 21.36
CA ILE A 18 20.64 -19.98 21.68
C ILE A 18 21.40 -19.33 20.52
N ALA A 19 22.36 -20.03 19.91
CA ALA A 19 23.08 -19.54 18.74
C ALA A 19 22.15 -19.30 17.53
N ALA A 20 21.15 -20.18 17.31
CA ALA A 20 20.15 -20.00 16.27
C ALA A 20 19.20 -18.81 16.53
N LEU A 21 18.89 -18.53 17.81
CA LEU A 21 18.08 -17.37 18.20
C LEU A 21 18.83 -16.04 18.04
N ILE A 22 20.15 -16.03 18.24
CA ILE A 22 21.00 -14.84 18.10
C ILE A 22 21.24 -14.50 16.62
N LEU A 23 21.20 -15.50 15.73
CA LEU A 23 21.36 -15.33 14.27
C LEU A 23 20.08 -14.85 13.57
N ALA A 24 18.93 -14.84 14.24
CA ALA A 24 17.73 -14.19 13.75
C ALA A 24 17.82 -12.69 14.03
N ALA A 25 18.75 -11.99 13.36
CA ALA A 25 18.71 -10.53 13.32
C ALA A 25 17.33 -10.14 12.73
N PRO A 26 16.54 -9.27 13.38
CA PRO A 26 15.35 -8.76 12.77
C PRO A 26 15.78 -8.07 11.48
N ALA A 27 15.29 -8.55 10.35
CA ALA A 27 15.42 -7.80 9.10
C ALA A 27 14.75 -6.46 9.36
N LEU A 28 15.53 -5.39 9.44
CA LEU A 28 15.00 -4.03 9.56
C LEU A 28 14.15 -3.80 8.32
N ALA A 29 12.87 -3.58 8.52
CA ALA A 29 11.99 -3.27 7.41
C ALA A 29 12.46 -1.96 6.77
N GLN A 30 12.66 -1.98 5.46
CA GLN A 30 13.01 -0.82 4.66
C GLN A 30 11.82 0.17 4.66
N ASN A 31 12.09 1.44 4.39
CA ASN A 31 11.04 2.46 4.39
C ASN A 31 10.64 2.82 2.96
N ALA A 32 9.35 3.03 2.74
CA ALA A 32 8.81 3.56 1.49
C ALA A 32 7.80 4.66 1.81
N THR A 33 8.00 5.84 1.24
CA THR A 33 7.14 7.00 1.46
C THR A 33 6.56 7.45 0.11
N PHE A 34 5.25 7.65 0.08
CA PHE A 34 4.51 8.12 -1.09
C PHE A 34 3.71 9.36 -0.73
N SER A 35 3.82 10.40 -1.55
CA SER A 35 3.07 11.64 -1.38
C SER A 35 2.20 11.86 -2.60
N ILE A 36 0.88 11.79 -2.40
CA ILE A 36 -0.11 12.05 -3.45
C ILE A 36 -0.14 13.54 -3.75
N PHE A 37 -0.22 13.91 -5.03
CA PHE A 37 -0.32 15.32 -5.44
C PHE A 37 -1.69 15.92 -5.12
N GLU A 38 -1.75 17.24 -4.91
CA GLU A 38 -3.00 17.94 -4.58
C GLU A 38 -4.13 17.75 -5.59
N ASN A 39 -3.79 17.55 -6.85
CA ASN A 39 -4.76 17.31 -7.93
C ASN A 39 -5.05 15.81 -8.16
N ALA A 40 -4.52 14.93 -7.34
CA ALA A 40 -4.60 13.46 -7.48
C ALA A 40 -4.23 12.92 -8.87
N SER A 41 -3.40 13.64 -9.64
CA SER A 41 -2.97 13.18 -10.97
C SER A 41 -1.81 12.18 -10.89
N GLY A 42 -1.11 12.12 -9.76
CA GLY A 42 0.06 11.29 -9.56
C GLY A 42 0.57 11.37 -8.13
N TYR A 43 1.75 10.82 -7.93
CA TYR A 43 2.43 10.79 -6.64
C TYR A 43 3.95 10.88 -6.80
N SER A 44 4.62 11.39 -5.79
CA SER A 44 6.06 11.24 -5.61
C SER A 44 6.35 10.10 -4.65
N ALA A 45 7.37 9.30 -4.96
CA ALA A 45 7.79 8.18 -4.16
C ALA A 45 9.24 8.33 -3.70
N ARG A 46 9.54 7.80 -2.51
CA ARG A 46 10.89 7.60 -1.97
C ARG A 46 10.95 6.21 -1.36
N VAL A 47 11.80 5.36 -1.90
CA VAL A 47 11.93 3.96 -1.50
C VAL A 47 13.38 3.67 -1.13
N GLU A 48 13.61 3.21 0.09
CA GLU A 48 14.90 2.72 0.53
C GLU A 48 15.11 1.29 0.02
N VAL A 49 16.27 1.02 -0.54
CA VAL A 49 16.70 -0.33 -0.93
C VAL A 49 18.06 -0.62 -0.32
N THR A 50 18.27 -1.83 0.16
CA THR A 50 19.52 -2.27 0.82
C THR A 50 20.06 -3.49 0.09
N ASP A 51 21.38 -3.52 -0.13
CA ASP A 51 22.05 -4.62 -0.83
C ASP A 51 21.45 -4.90 -2.21
N ALA A 52 21.03 -3.85 -2.92
CA ALA A 52 20.33 -3.96 -4.20
C ALA A 52 21.25 -3.59 -5.37
N GLU A 53 21.08 -4.28 -6.50
CA GLU A 53 21.71 -3.98 -7.79
C GLU A 53 20.68 -3.58 -8.87
N SER A 54 19.38 -3.74 -8.56
CA SER A 54 18.29 -3.33 -9.43
C SER A 54 17.05 -2.96 -8.63
N TYR A 55 16.14 -2.22 -9.26
CA TYR A 55 14.82 -1.92 -8.72
C TYR A 55 13.78 -1.91 -9.83
N GLN A 56 12.69 -2.65 -9.63
CA GLN A 56 11.59 -2.72 -10.58
C GLN A 56 10.39 -1.93 -10.06
N PHE A 57 9.89 -1.01 -10.87
CA PHE A 57 8.70 -0.21 -10.56
C PHE A 57 7.46 -1.03 -10.91
N THR A 58 6.73 -1.46 -9.88
CA THR A 58 5.56 -2.32 -10.05
C THR A 58 4.38 -1.87 -9.20
N GLN A 59 3.19 -2.22 -9.68
CA GLN A 59 1.95 -2.15 -8.91
C GLN A 59 1.26 -3.52 -8.93
N PRO A 60 0.35 -3.81 -7.98
CA PRO A 60 -0.44 -5.03 -8.03
C PRO A 60 -1.43 -4.99 -9.20
N GLY A 61 -1.47 -6.06 -9.99
CA GLY A 61 -2.49 -6.30 -10.99
C GLY A 61 -3.75 -6.90 -10.38
N TYR A 62 -4.74 -7.19 -11.22
CA TYR A 62 -6.07 -7.68 -10.78
C TYR A 62 -6.02 -9.04 -10.05
N LEU A 63 -5.02 -9.86 -10.31
CA LEU A 63 -4.81 -11.16 -9.66
C LEU A 63 -3.74 -11.10 -8.58
N GLY A 64 -3.23 -9.91 -8.25
CA GLY A 64 -2.15 -9.72 -7.29
C GLY A 64 -0.75 -9.92 -7.88
N GLU A 65 -0.63 -10.09 -9.20
CA GLU A 65 0.66 -10.13 -9.90
C GLU A 65 1.33 -8.76 -9.92
N ALA A 66 2.66 -8.75 -9.99
CA ALA A 66 3.43 -7.51 -10.15
C ALA A 66 3.34 -7.03 -11.62
N VAL A 67 2.71 -5.88 -11.84
CA VAL A 67 2.59 -5.26 -13.16
C VAL A 67 3.53 -4.07 -13.24
N PRO A 68 4.44 -4.02 -14.24
CA PRO A 68 5.33 -2.87 -14.44
C PRO A 68 4.55 -1.57 -14.68
N ILE A 69 5.01 -0.48 -14.07
CA ILE A 69 4.45 0.86 -14.24
C ILE A 69 5.45 1.80 -14.89
N THR A 70 4.95 2.76 -15.64
CA THR A 70 5.78 3.85 -16.17
C THR A 70 5.96 4.92 -15.09
N VAL A 71 7.22 5.28 -14.84
CA VAL A 71 7.59 6.33 -13.87
C VAL A 71 8.44 7.39 -14.53
N ARG A 72 8.56 8.54 -13.89
CA ARG A 72 9.31 9.71 -14.36
C ARG A 72 10.22 10.25 -13.25
N GLU A 73 11.19 11.09 -13.63
CA GLU A 73 12.04 11.82 -12.69
C GLU A 73 12.78 10.90 -11.72
N ILE A 74 13.29 9.76 -12.25
CA ILE A 74 14.00 8.79 -11.43
C ILE A 74 15.32 9.38 -10.95
N GLN A 75 15.59 9.25 -9.65
CA GLN A 75 16.85 9.59 -9.00
C GLN A 75 17.27 8.48 -8.07
N VAL A 76 18.51 8.04 -8.18
CA VAL A 76 19.13 7.05 -7.30
C VAL A 76 20.19 7.75 -6.46
N MET A 77 19.94 7.86 -5.15
CA MET A 77 20.81 8.56 -4.21
C MET A 77 21.49 7.56 -3.28
N GLY A 78 22.81 7.49 -3.35
CA GLY A 78 23.64 6.77 -2.38
C GLY A 78 24.24 7.70 -1.32
N VAL A 79 25.04 7.15 -0.42
CA VAL A 79 25.69 7.88 0.68
C VAL A 79 26.57 9.06 0.16
N TYR A 80 27.13 8.93 -1.03
CA TYR A 80 28.04 9.91 -1.63
C TYR A 80 27.39 10.82 -2.68
N GLY A 81 26.08 10.75 -2.85
CA GLY A 81 25.30 11.55 -3.81
C GLY A 81 24.60 10.71 -4.88
N ASN A 82 24.24 11.36 -5.99
CA ASN A 82 23.53 10.70 -7.09
C ASN A 82 24.40 9.63 -7.75
N VAL A 83 23.81 8.48 -8.01
CA VAL A 83 24.40 7.33 -8.68
C VAL A 83 23.80 7.20 -10.06
N SER A 84 24.63 6.92 -11.05
CA SER A 84 24.19 6.62 -12.43
C SER A 84 23.50 5.25 -12.45
N TYR A 85 22.41 5.15 -13.17
CA TYR A 85 21.66 3.92 -13.39
C TYR A 85 21.42 3.70 -14.89
N GLU A 86 21.11 2.47 -15.27
CA GLU A 86 20.69 2.10 -16.61
C GLU A 86 19.22 1.66 -16.57
N GLU A 87 18.41 2.20 -17.50
CA GLU A 87 17.03 1.79 -17.65
C GLU A 87 16.96 0.49 -18.46
N GLN A 88 16.29 -0.50 -17.90
CA GLN A 88 16.03 -1.78 -18.53
C GLN A 88 14.59 -1.87 -19.04
N ARG A 89 14.29 -2.94 -19.77
CA ARG A 89 12.91 -3.26 -20.15
C ARG A 89 12.06 -3.57 -18.90
N ASN A 90 10.75 -3.44 -19.02
CA ASN A 90 9.78 -3.73 -17.96
C ASN A 90 9.86 -2.81 -16.73
N SER A 91 10.21 -1.53 -16.93
CA SER A 91 10.28 -0.54 -15.85
C SER A 91 11.22 -0.96 -14.73
N GLU A 92 12.38 -1.44 -15.06
CA GLU A 92 13.46 -1.80 -14.16
C GLU A 92 14.64 -0.86 -14.38
N ILE A 93 15.34 -0.52 -13.31
CA ILE A 93 16.62 0.18 -13.32
C ILE A 93 17.69 -0.70 -12.70
N THR A 94 18.92 -0.63 -13.24
CA THR A 94 20.10 -1.31 -12.69
C THR A 94 21.16 -0.29 -12.30
N PHE A 95 21.83 -0.55 -11.21
CA PHE A 95 22.86 0.29 -10.61
C PHE A 95 23.88 -0.59 -9.89
N PRO A 96 25.07 -0.07 -9.49
CA PRO A 96 26.02 -0.84 -8.68
C PRO A 96 25.40 -1.33 -7.40
N GLU A 97 25.76 -2.53 -6.94
CA GLU A 97 25.25 -3.10 -5.68
C GLU A 97 25.52 -2.19 -4.48
N GLY A 98 24.49 -1.95 -3.65
CA GLY A 98 24.59 -1.08 -2.49
C GLY A 98 23.26 -0.67 -1.86
N ASP A 99 23.35 0.31 -0.96
CA ASP A 99 22.21 0.89 -0.26
C ASP A 99 21.85 2.24 -0.88
N TYR A 100 20.58 2.39 -1.29
CA TYR A 100 20.13 3.56 -2.02
C TYR A 100 18.75 4.04 -1.58
N LEU A 101 18.53 5.34 -1.77
CA LEU A 101 17.20 5.96 -1.76
C LEU A 101 16.80 6.23 -3.21
N ILE A 102 15.78 5.56 -3.68
CA ILE A 102 15.22 5.72 -5.03
C ILE A 102 14.03 6.67 -4.93
N SER A 103 14.09 7.78 -5.68
CA SER A 103 12.99 8.75 -5.80
C SER A 103 12.45 8.74 -7.21
N TYR A 104 11.14 8.81 -7.36
CA TYR A 104 10.48 8.86 -8.66
C TYR A 104 9.07 9.46 -8.58
N VAL A 105 8.51 9.77 -9.73
CA VAL A 105 7.13 10.25 -9.89
C VAL A 105 6.34 9.22 -10.70
N GLY A 106 5.19 8.82 -10.17
CA GLY A 106 4.25 7.93 -10.84
C GLY A 106 2.89 8.59 -11.09
N ASP A 107 2.16 8.10 -12.07
CA ASP A 107 0.80 8.55 -12.35
C ASP A 107 -0.20 7.72 -11.53
N LEU A 108 -1.33 8.33 -11.14
CA LEU A 108 -2.43 7.65 -10.49
C LEU A 108 -3.52 7.28 -11.52
N ASP A 109 -4.04 6.07 -11.41
CA ASP A 109 -5.23 5.66 -12.14
C ASP A 109 -6.48 5.92 -11.28
N GLY A 110 -7.08 7.06 -11.50
CA GLY A 110 -8.20 7.55 -10.69
C GLY A 110 -7.78 7.92 -9.26
N ASN A 111 -8.68 7.69 -8.28
CA ASN A 111 -8.43 8.00 -6.87
C ASN A 111 -8.03 6.74 -6.08
N SER A 112 -7.14 5.93 -6.64
CA SER A 112 -6.63 4.72 -6.03
C SER A 112 -5.12 4.68 -6.16
N PHE A 113 -4.45 4.34 -5.07
CA PHE A 113 -3.01 4.08 -5.05
C PHE A 113 -2.78 2.70 -4.46
N SER A 114 -1.91 1.93 -5.09
CA SER A 114 -1.48 0.64 -4.57
C SER A 114 -0.02 0.37 -4.89
N THR A 115 0.66 -0.32 -3.98
CA THR A 115 2.07 -0.71 -4.14
C THR A 115 2.28 -2.14 -3.67
N LEU A 116 3.23 -2.84 -4.31
CA LEU A 116 3.59 -4.21 -4.01
C LEU A 116 5.11 -4.33 -3.88
N PHE A 117 5.57 -4.95 -2.81
CA PHE A 117 6.99 -5.18 -2.53
C PHE A 117 7.32 -6.67 -2.44
N THR A 118 8.52 -7.03 -2.84
CA THR A 118 9.04 -8.40 -2.69
C THR A 118 9.41 -8.74 -1.24
N THR A 119 9.85 -7.73 -0.48
CA THR A 119 10.22 -7.82 0.94
C THR A 119 9.31 -6.91 1.78
N PRO A 120 9.19 -7.13 3.10
CA PRO A 120 8.40 -6.26 3.97
C PRO A 120 8.97 -4.83 4.06
N TYR A 121 8.10 -3.82 3.93
CA TYR A 121 8.40 -2.39 4.07
C TYR A 121 7.55 -1.74 5.15
N ASN A 122 8.10 -0.70 5.77
CA ASN A 122 7.31 0.30 6.48
C ASN A 122 6.84 1.31 5.43
N VAL A 123 5.55 1.31 5.16
CA VAL A 123 4.96 2.16 4.11
C VAL A 123 4.27 3.35 4.75
N THR A 124 4.56 4.54 4.23
CA THR A 124 3.87 5.78 4.61
C THR A 124 3.29 6.42 3.37
N ILE A 125 1.98 6.70 3.39
CA ILE A 125 1.29 7.43 2.32
C ILE A 125 0.76 8.74 2.90
N SER A 126 1.11 9.87 2.27
CA SER A 126 0.59 11.19 2.57
C SER A 126 -0.46 11.56 1.53
N LEU A 127 -1.69 11.78 1.99
CA LEU A 127 -2.83 12.19 1.18
C LEU A 127 -3.11 13.67 1.48
N PRO A 128 -3.13 14.58 0.48
CA PRO A 128 -3.36 16.01 0.71
C PRO A 128 -4.78 16.28 1.21
N GLY A 129 -4.97 17.44 1.84
CA GLY A 129 -6.28 17.90 2.30
C GLY A 129 -7.29 17.99 1.16
N GLY A 130 -8.57 17.78 1.48
CA GLY A 130 -9.66 17.74 0.49
C GLY A 130 -9.99 16.36 -0.04
N TYR A 131 -9.22 15.33 0.32
CA TYR A 131 -9.52 13.93 0.06
C TYR A 131 -9.83 13.18 1.35
N PHE A 132 -10.76 12.23 1.26
CA PHE A 132 -11.32 11.52 2.40
C PHE A 132 -11.23 9.99 2.20
N LEU A 133 -11.23 9.25 3.32
CA LEU A 133 -11.13 7.79 3.37
C LEU A 133 -12.26 7.13 4.17
N ASP A 134 -13.04 7.93 4.91
CA ASP A 134 -13.95 7.50 5.99
C ASP A 134 -15.27 6.88 5.49
N ASN A 135 -15.67 7.15 4.23
CA ASN A 135 -16.89 6.55 3.68
C ASN A 135 -16.59 5.14 3.13
N PRO A 136 -17.19 4.07 3.67
CA PRO A 136 -16.88 2.68 3.29
C PRO A 136 -17.26 2.29 1.85
N LEU A 137 -18.06 3.11 1.15
CA LEU A 137 -18.42 2.88 -0.25
C LEU A 137 -17.43 3.54 -1.23
N LEU A 138 -16.79 4.62 -0.81
CA LEU A 138 -15.88 5.43 -1.63
C LEU A 138 -14.43 5.32 -1.22
N GLY A 139 -14.17 5.22 0.08
CA GLY A 139 -12.84 5.11 0.68
C GLY A 139 -12.48 3.68 1.03
N TYR A 140 -11.19 3.38 1.05
CA TYR A 140 -10.67 2.08 1.46
C TYR A 140 -9.21 2.23 1.91
N VAL A 141 -8.84 1.50 2.94
CA VAL A 141 -7.45 1.32 3.39
C VAL A 141 -7.22 -0.16 3.57
N SER A 142 -6.16 -0.71 2.98
CA SER A 142 -5.82 -2.13 3.12
C SER A 142 -5.49 -2.49 4.57
N GLN A 143 -5.64 -3.77 4.89
CA GLN A 143 -5.44 -4.29 6.24
C GLN A 143 -4.06 -3.92 6.82
N GLY A 144 -4.02 -3.55 8.09
CA GLY A 144 -2.82 -3.14 8.82
C GLY A 144 -2.49 -1.65 8.70
N GLY A 145 -3.20 -0.89 7.86
CA GLY A 145 -3.02 0.55 7.75
C GLY A 145 -3.57 1.30 8.97
N SER A 146 -2.76 2.18 9.54
CA SER A 146 -3.12 3.14 10.59
C SER A 146 -3.30 4.53 9.99
N VAL A 147 -4.46 5.15 10.20
CA VAL A 147 -4.80 6.47 9.63
C VAL A 147 -4.66 7.54 10.70
N GLN A 148 -3.88 8.58 10.41
CA GLN A 148 -3.72 9.77 11.24
C GLN A 148 -4.12 10.98 10.42
N ILE A 149 -5.06 11.78 10.94
CA ILE A 149 -5.55 12.99 10.28
C ILE A 149 -4.84 14.19 10.91
N GLU A 150 -4.11 14.95 10.11
CA GLU A 150 -3.49 16.22 10.45
C GLU A 150 -4.29 17.37 9.82
N GLU A 151 -3.98 18.63 10.20
CA GLU A 151 -4.77 19.80 9.77
C GLU A 151 -4.93 19.92 8.25
N ASN A 152 -3.93 19.53 7.48
CA ASN A 152 -3.92 19.71 6.01
C ASN A 152 -3.54 18.45 5.22
N GLN A 153 -3.44 17.31 5.87
CA GLN A 153 -3.10 16.03 5.23
C GLN A 153 -3.59 14.85 6.05
N THR A 154 -3.76 13.73 5.41
CA THR A 154 -4.00 12.44 6.07
C THR A 154 -2.79 11.55 5.83
N ILE A 155 -2.20 11.05 6.91
CA ILE A 155 -1.05 10.15 6.87
C ILE A 155 -1.53 8.74 7.15
N ILE A 156 -1.19 7.80 6.28
CA ILE A 156 -1.52 6.39 6.44
C ILE A 156 -0.21 5.60 6.51
N THR A 157 -0.07 4.77 7.55
CA THR A 157 1.16 4.00 7.82
C THR A 157 0.88 2.51 7.94
N TRP A 158 1.76 1.70 7.39
CA TRP A 158 1.81 0.25 7.57
C TRP A 158 3.20 -0.14 8.05
N GLU A 159 3.26 -1.08 8.98
CA GLU A 159 4.52 -1.64 9.47
C GLU A 159 4.75 -3.03 8.89
N GLY A 160 5.93 -3.24 8.29
CA GLY A 160 6.35 -4.55 7.79
C GLY A 160 5.41 -5.19 6.76
N THR A 161 4.80 -4.38 5.88
CA THR A 161 3.88 -4.88 4.86
C THR A 161 4.57 -5.10 3.51
N ARG A 162 4.03 -6.03 2.72
CA ARG A 162 4.38 -6.18 1.29
C ARG A 162 3.38 -5.56 0.36
N TYR A 163 2.23 -5.15 0.88
CA TYR A 163 1.13 -4.60 0.10
C TYR A 163 0.49 -3.45 0.85
N ALA A 164 0.33 -2.32 0.19
CA ALA A 164 -0.44 -1.19 0.70
C ALA A 164 -1.35 -0.67 -0.41
N GLU A 165 -2.61 -0.44 -0.07
CA GLU A 165 -3.61 0.12 -0.97
C GLU A 165 -4.46 1.12 -0.22
N ILE A 166 -4.73 2.26 -0.88
CA ILE A 166 -5.75 3.21 -0.46
C ILE A 166 -6.65 3.53 -1.65
N ARG A 167 -7.92 3.76 -1.34
CA ARG A 167 -8.88 4.40 -2.24
C ARG A 167 -9.46 5.60 -1.52
N PHE A 168 -9.41 6.75 -2.17
CA PHE A 168 -9.83 8.01 -1.58
C PHE A 168 -10.82 8.72 -2.51
N TYR A 169 -11.53 9.71 -1.97
CA TYR A 169 -12.55 10.44 -2.72
C TYR A 169 -12.54 11.90 -2.31
N ASP A 170 -13.02 12.75 -3.21
CA ASP A 170 -13.27 14.16 -3.01
C ASP A 170 -14.74 14.43 -2.61
N GLU A 171 -15.03 15.66 -2.21
CA GLU A 171 -16.38 16.07 -1.84
C GLU A 171 -17.39 15.91 -2.99
N GLN A 172 -16.98 16.08 -4.25
CA GLN A 172 -17.86 15.94 -5.41
C GLN A 172 -18.38 14.51 -5.55
N ARG A 173 -17.51 13.51 -5.37
CA ARG A 173 -17.91 12.10 -5.40
C ARG A 173 -18.88 11.74 -4.28
N LEU A 174 -18.71 12.35 -3.12
CA LEU A 174 -19.64 12.18 -2.01
C LEU A 174 -21.03 12.75 -2.34
N VAL A 175 -21.09 13.95 -2.90
CA VAL A 175 -22.36 14.57 -3.34
C VAL A 175 -23.05 13.73 -4.41
N ILE A 176 -22.30 13.22 -5.40
CA ILE A 176 -22.83 12.33 -6.44
C ILE A 176 -23.41 11.04 -5.82
N LEU A 177 -22.72 10.44 -4.85
CA LEU A 177 -23.22 9.25 -4.14
C LEU A 177 -24.56 9.52 -3.45
N TYR A 178 -24.67 10.63 -2.73
CA TYR A 178 -25.91 11.00 -2.05
C TYR A 178 -27.05 11.31 -3.04
N ALA A 179 -26.77 12.05 -4.11
CA ALA A 179 -27.76 12.33 -5.15
C ALA A 179 -28.28 11.04 -5.80
N PHE A 180 -27.39 10.12 -6.15
CA PHE A 180 -27.74 8.83 -6.72
C PHE A 180 -28.58 7.99 -5.74
N GLY A 181 -28.14 7.89 -4.47
CA GLY A 181 -28.87 7.18 -3.43
C GLY A 181 -30.28 7.73 -3.22
N THR A 182 -30.43 9.05 -3.24
CA THR A 182 -31.74 9.71 -3.10
C THR A 182 -32.69 9.38 -4.28
N ILE A 183 -32.18 9.45 -5.50
CA ILE A 183 -32.93 9.09 -6.71
C ILE A 183 -33.42 7.63 -6.63
N TRP A 184 -32.52 6.72 -6.26
CA TRP A 184 -32.86 5.30 -6.09
C TRP A 184 -33.90 5.06 -4.99
N ALA A 185 -33.77 5.75 -3.85
CA ALA A 185 -34.75 5.65 -2.76
C ALA A 185 -36.14 6.10 -3.21
N VAL A 186 -36.25 7.23 -3.91
CA VAL A 186 -37.53 7.71 -4.48
C VAL A 186 -38.12 6.71 -5.49
N PHE A 187 -37.27 6.17 -6.36
CA PHE A 187 -37.69 5.17 -7.34
C PHE A 187 -38.25 3.90 -6.67
N MET A 188 -37.58 3.40 -5.64
CA MET A 188 -38.00 2.25 -4.85
C MET A 188 -39.36 2.51 -4.16
N ILE A 189 -39.58 3.72 -3.60
CA ILE A 189 -40.83 4.10 -2.95
C ILE A 189 -41.96 4.05 -3.99
N ILE A 190 -41.76 4.62 -5.17
CA ILE A 190 -42.79 4.63 -6.25
C ILE A 190 -43.14 3.19 -6.68
N LEU A 191 -42.13 2.32 -6.86
CA LEU A 191 -42.37 0.91 -7.22
C LEU A 191 -43.11 0.14 -6.13
N LEU A 192 -42.76 0.33 -4.88
CA LEU A 192 -43.47 -0.29 -3.75
C LEU A 192 -44.91 0.18 -3.67
N PHE A 193 -45.12 1.47 -3.82
CA PHE A 193 -46.48 2.03 -3.79
C PHE A 193 -47.33 1.47 -4.94
N GLY A 194 -46.81 1.41 -6.17
CA GLY A 194 -47.46 0.79 -7.31
C GLY A 194 -47.77 -0.70 -7.09
N TYR A 195 -46.84 -1.45 -6.53
CA TYR A 195 -47.05 -2.86 -6.21
C TYR A 195 -48.16 -3.06 -5.17
N TYR A 196 -48.14 -2.31 -4.07
CA TYR A 196 -49.20 -2.41 -3.05
C TYR A 196 -50.55 -1.99 -3.53
N SER A 197 -50.66 -0.94 -4.36
CA SER A 197 -51.94 -0.50 -4.93
C SER A 197 -52.56 -1.55 -5.89
N MET A 198 -51.73 -2.18 -6.73
CA MET A 198 -52.19 -3.26 -7.62
C MET A 198 -52.67 -4.49 -6.81
N ARG A 199 -51.96 -4.84 -5.73
CA ARG A 199 -52.32 -5.96 -4.85
C ARG A 199 -53.63 -5.69 -4.08
N ALA A 200 -53.88 -4.45 -3.68
CA ALA A 200 -55.14 -4.06 -3.04
C ALA A 200 -56.31 -4.18 -4.02
N ALA A 201 -56.16 -3.68 -5.27
CA ALA A 201 -57.18 -3.73 -6.30
C ALA A 201 -57.50 -5.18 -6.78
N SER A 202 -56.67 -6.14 -6.59
CA SER A 202 -56.89 -7.54 -6.98
C SER A 202 -57.58 -8.39 -5.89
N ARG A 203 -57.93 -7.80 -4.73
CA ARG A 203 -58.64 -8.46 -3.61
C ARG A 203 -60.13 -8.15 -3.54
N ASP A 204 -60.57 -7.17 -4.30
CA ASP A 204 -61.97 -6.82 -4.51
C ASP A 204 -62.49 -7.51 -5.79
#